data_b2a7613eb0681db6f7a1769b6594732d
#
_entry.id   b2a7613eb0681db6f7a1769b6594732d
#
_cell.length_a   1.000
_cell.length_b   1.000
_cell.length_c   1.000
_cell.angle_alpha   90.00
_cell.angle_beta   90.00
_cell.angle_gamma   90.00
#
_symmetry.space_group_name_H-M   'P 1'
#
loop_
_entity.id
_entity.type
_entity.pdbx_description
1 polymer ?
#
loop_
_entity_poly.entity_id
_entity_poly.type
_entity_poly.pdbx_seq_one_letter_code
_entity_poly.pdbx_strand_id
1 'polypeptide(L)'
;MKRLSLVGVLLVALLAVGCDVLHGSTTTACAMGTGPSQTCVEVWANLSTSQTITTAQNDCTNNGGVISNACSHDGADGGCKKTTTSVGISVSTTVWYYSGVADTVDTETSSCAQNGGTWLSP
;
A
#
# COMPACT_ATOMS: atom_id res chain seq x y z
N MET A 1 29.07 -32.17 -37.00
CA MET A 1 27.93 -31.24 -37.11
C MET A 1 27.17 -31.29 -35.82
N LYS A 2 27.46 -30.35 -34.92
CA LYS A 2 26.83 -30.28 -33.59
C LYS A 2 25.57 -29.41 -33.68
N ARG A 3 24.42 -30.05 -33.65
CA ARG A 3 23.15 -29.33 -33.39
C ARG A 3 23.08 -29.10 -31.91
N LEU A 4 23.58 -27.97 -31.42
CA LEU A 4 23.32 -27.52 -30.06
C LEU A 4 21.86 -27.13 -29.98
N SER A 5 21.21 -27.79 -29.04
CA SER A 5 19.80 -27.71 -28.75
C SER A 5 19.46 -26.31 -28.25
N LEU A 6 18.79 -25.53 -29.07
CA LEU A 6 18.22 -24.21 -28.74
C LEU A 6 17.11 -24.30 -27.65
N VAL A 7 16.70 -25.50 -27.31
CA VAL A 7 15.61 -25.76 -26.35
C VAL A 7 16.04 -25.53 -24.87
N GLY A 8 17.37 -25.73 -24.60
CA GLY A 8 17.86 -25.54 -23.21
C GLY A 8 17.95 -24.10 -22.74
N VAL A 9 18.16 -23.16 -23.66
CA VAL A 9 18.34 -21.74 -23.31
C VAL A 9 16.98 -21.06 -23.05
N LEU A 10 15.94 -21.53 -23.72
CA LEU A 10 14.59 -20.95 -23.53
C LEU A 10 13.95 -21.33 -22.18
N LEU A 11 14.32 -22.51 -21.64
CA LEU A 11 13.76 -22.98 -20.34
C LEU A 11 14.36 -22.26 -19.14
N VAL A 12 15.62 -21.84 -19.23
CA VAL A 12 16.30 -21.09 -18.15
C VAL A 12 15.81 -19.65 -18.09
N ALA A 13 15.47 -19.03 -19.22
CA ALA A 13 14.92 -17.68 -19.27
C ALA A 13 13.50 -17.58 -18.66
N LEU A 14 12.70 -18.64 -18.80
CA LEU A 14 11.34 -18.70 -18.24
C LEU A 14 11.34 -18.89 -16.71
N LEU A 15 12.38 -19.50 -16.14
CA LEU A 15 12.52 -19.68 -14.70
C LEU A 15 13.00 -18.39 -13.98
N ALA A 16 13.75 -17.54 -14.67
CA ALA A 16 14.22 -16.27 -14.11
C ALA A 16 13.10 -15.21 -13.99
N VAL A 17 12.13 -15.22 -14.90
CA VAL A 17 10.97 -14.31 -14.87
C VAL A 17 9.95 -14.73 -13.81
N GLY A 18 9.90 -16.02 -13.43
CA GLY A 18 8.98 -16.54 -12.42
C GLY A 18 9.39 -16.23 -10.95
N CYS A 19 10.67 -15.92 -10.68
CA CYS A 19 11.14 -15.66 -9.33
C CYS A 19 10.95 -14.21 -8.87
N ASP A 20 10.93 -13.24 -9.78
CA ASP A 20 10.73 -11.82 -9.42
C ASP A 20 9.28 -11.47 -9.09
N VAL A 21 8.32 -12.26 -9.55
CA VAL A 21 6.89 -12.02 -9.27
C VAL A 21 6.49 -12.47 -7.86
N LEU A 22 7.30 -13.31 -7.18
CA LEU A 22 6.95 -13.91 -5.89
C LEU A 22 7.51 -13.18 -4.67
N HIS A 23 8.33 -12.13 -4.83
CA HIS A 23 9.02 -11.46 -3.71
C HIS A 23 8.87 -9.93 -3.70
N GLY A 24 7.95 -9.36 -4.47
CA GLY A 24 7.71 -7.92 -4.52
C GLY A 24 6.71 -7.47 -3.47
N SER A 25 7.12 -6.63 -2.52
CA SER A 25 6.18 -5.79 -1.79
C SER A 25 5.69 -4.69 -2.73
N THR A 26 4.39 -4.42 -2.74
CA THR A 26 3.80 -3.36 -3.56
C THR A 26 3.05 -2.38 -2.67
N THR A 27 3.25 -1.10 -2.91
CA THR A 27 2.53 -0.02 -2.24
C THR A 27 1.73 0.77 -3.26
N THR A 28 0.51 1.13 -2.91
CA THR A 28 -0.30 2.12 -3.61
C THR A 28 -0.88 3.10 -2.61
N ALA A 29 -1.12 4.32 -3.03
CA ALA A 29 -1.71 5.36 -2.21
C ALA A 29 -2.89 6.02 -2.90
N CYS A 30 -3.85 6.47 -2.10
CA CYS A 30 -5.06 7.16 -2.54
C CYS A 30 -5.23 8.44 -1.72
N ALA A 31 -5.10 9.60 -2.35
CA ALA A 31 -5.40 10.88 -1.74
C ALA A 31 -6.86 11.25 -2.00
N MET A 32 -7.59 11.59 -0.93
CA MET A 32 -9.00 11.97 -0.97
C MET A 32 -9.24 13.27 -0.21
N GLY A 33 -10.18 14.06 -0.70
CA GLY A 33 -10.56 15.34 -0.09
C GLY A 33 -9.54 16.45 -0.31
N THR A 34 -9.80 17.59 0.29
CA THR A 34 -8.92 18.77 0.28
C THR A 34 -9.01 19.52 1.59
N GLY A 35 -7.96 20.29 1.93
CA GLY A 35 -7.91 21.09 3.15
C GLY A 35 -7.97 20.23 4.43
N PRO A 36 -8.67 20.70 5.49
CA PRO A 36 -8.70 20.01 6.78
C PRO A 36 -9.36 18.62 6.79
N SER A 37 -10.09 18.29 5.72
CA SER A 37 -10.71 16.96 5.54
C SER A 37 -9.90 16.05 4.62
N GLN A 38 -8.72 16.47 4.19
CA GLN A 38 -7.86 15.66 3.36
C GLN A 38 -7.37 14.44 4.12
N THR A 39 -7.45 13.30 3.48
CA THR A 39 -6.84 12.04 3.94
C THR A 39 -6.07 11.40 2.81
N CYS A 40 -5.08 10.60 3.14
CA CYS A 40 -4.39 9.76 2.17
C CYS A 40 -4.23 8.36 2.75
N VAL A 41 -4.64 7.36 2.00
CA VAL A 41 -4.58 5.96 2.41
C VAL A 41 -3.47 5.26 1.64
N GLU A 42 -2.49 4.70 2.35
CA GLU A 42 -1.49 3.81 1.78
C GLU A 42 -1.87 2.36 2.05
N VAL A 43 -1.78 1.52 1.02
CA VAL A 43 -1.94 0.07 1.12
C VAL A 43 -0.64 -0.59 0.71
N TRP A 44 -0.08 -1.37 1.62
CA TRP A 44 1.12 -2.17 1.39
C TRP A 44 0.78 -3.66 1.54
N ALA A 45 1.32 -4.49 0.67
CA ALA A 45 1.20 -5.94 0.75
C ALA A 45 2.56 -6.61 0.53
N ASN A 46 2.91 -7.61 1.35
CA ASN A 46 4.19 -8.35 1.24
C ASN A 46 4.21 -9.34 0.06
N LEU A 47 3.05 -9.76 -0.38
CA LEU A 47 2.88 -10.52 -1.62
C LEU A 47 1.95 -9.70 -2.50
N SER A 48 2.46 -9.20 -3.62
CA SER A 48 1.62 -8.52 -4.60
C SER A 48 0.72 -9.54 -5.29
N THR A 49 -0.37 -9.89 -4.64
CA THR A 49 -1.50 -10.32 -5.46
C THR A 49 -1.95 -9.05 -6.17
N SER A 50 -1.78 -9.01 -7.47
CA SER A 50 -2.22 -7.89 -8.31
C SER A 50 -3.67 -7.46 -8.00
N GLN A 51 -4.48 -8.39 -7.50
CA GLN A 51 -5.86 -8.18 -7.13
C GLN A 51 -6.04 -7.23 -5.93
N THR A 52 -5.25 -7.34 -4.85
CA THR A 52 -5.39 -6.44 -3.67
C THR A 52 -5.08 -5.00 -4.05
N ILE A 53 -3.99 -4.78 -4.80
CA ILE A 53 -3.59 -3.45 -5.23
C ILE A 53 -4.58 -2.90 -6.26
N THR A 54 -4.99 -3.71 -7.23
CA THR A 54 -6.00 -3.29 -8.24
C THR A 54 -7.33 -2.93 -7.58
N THR A 55 -7.78 -3.69 -6.59
CA THR A 55 -9.01 -3.37 -5.84
C THR A 55 -8.87 -2.03 -5.13
N ALA A 56 -7.76 -1.80 -4.40
CA ALA A 56 -7.52 -0.53 -3.72
C ALA A 56 -7.48 0.67 -4.69
N GLN A 57 -6.88 0.50 -5.86
CA GLN A 57 -6.84 1.54 -6.90
C GLN A 57 -8.23 1.82 -7.50
N ASN A 58 -9.01 0.78 -7.76
CA ASN A 58 -10.38 0.94 -8.27
C ASN A 58 -11.27 1.63 -7.24
N ASP A 59 -11.17 1.25 -5.96
CA ASP A 59 -11.92 1.87 -4.88
C ASP A 59 -11.54 3.36 -4.74
N CYS A 60 -10.25 3.68 -4.85
CA CYS A 60 -9.78 5.06 -4.87
C CYS A 60 -10.44 5.88 -5.98
N THR A 61 -10.37 5.38 -7.21
CA THR A 61 -10.92 6.07 -8.39
C THR A 61 -12.43 6.22 -8.30
N ASN A 62 -13.13 5.18 -7.85
CA ASN A 62 -14.59 5.18 -7.71
C ASN A 62 -15.07 6.18 -6.64
N ASN A 63 -14.24 6.50 -5.66
CA ASN A 63 -14.52 7.50 -4.63
C ASN A 63 -13.94 8.89 -4.96
N GLY A 64 -13.49 9.12 -6.19
CA GLY A 64 -12.97 10.42 -6.63
C GLY A 64 -11.58 10.77 -6.08
N GLY A 65 -10.84 9.77 -5.61
CA GLY A 65 -9.48 9.93 -5.13
C GLY A 65 -8.44 9.98 -6.24
N VAL A 66 -7.24 10.39 -5.89
CA VAL A 66 -6.07 10.44 -6.78
C VAL A 66 -5.08 9.38 -6.36
N ILE A 67 -4.73 8.48 -7.29
CA ILE A 67 -3.78 7.39 -7.08
C ILE A 67 -2.35 7.93 -7.18
N SER A 68 -1.49 7.49 -6.25
CA SER A 68 -0.05 7.72 -6.25
C SER A 68 0.69 6.48 -5.70
N ASN A 69 2.01 6.54 -5.67
CA ASN A 69 2.82 5.45 -5.11
C ASN A 69 2.94 5.53 -3.58
N ALA A 70 2.85 6.73 -3.01
CA ALA A 70 2.94 6.98 -1.58
C ALA A 70 2.18 8.25 -1.20
N CYS A 71 1.75 8.35 0.07
CA CYS A 71 1.24 9.60 0.63
C CYS A 71 2.39 10.57 0.93
N SER A 72 2.15 11.87 0.75
CA SER A 72 3.07 12.88 1.27
C SER A 72 2.91 12.95 2.78
N HIS A 73 4.04 13.01 3.50
CA HIS A 73 4.01 13.24 4.95
C HIS A 73 4.10 14.73 5.29
N ASP A 74 4.34 15.58 4.30
CA ASP A 74 4.40 17.02 4.48
C ASP A 74 3.04 17.58 4.90
N GLY A 75 3.00 18.19 6.08
CA GLY A 75 1.77 18.73 6.64
C GLY A 75 0.80 17.68 7.20
N ALA A 76 1.20 16.42 7.27
CA ALA A 76 0.40 15.39 7.93
C ALA A 76 0.44 15.58 9.45
N ASP A 77 -0.70 15.35 10.11
CA ASP A 77 -0.80 15.31 11.57
C ASP A 77 -0.23 14.00 12.13
N GLY A 78 -0.34 12.95 11.35
CA GLY A 78 0.08 11.59 11.65
C GLY A 78 -0.71 10.58 10.84
N GLY A 79 -0.40 9.30 11.04
CA GLY A 79 -1.04 8.21 10.33
C GLY A 79 -1.45 7.06 11.25
N CYS A 80 -2.62 6.49 11.01
CA CYS A 80 -3.07 5.27 11.67
C CYS A 80 -2.74 4.06 10.82
N LYS A 81 -1.81 3.22 11.28
CA LYS A 81 -1.41 1.99 10.60
C LYS A 81 -2.10 0.77 11.21
N LYS A 82 -2.72 -0.03 10.38
CA LYS A 82 -3.27 -1.33 10.74
C LYS A 82 -2.71 -2.41 9.84
N THR A 83 -2.24 -3.51 10.44
CA THR A 83 -1.71 -4.65 9.70
C THR A 83 -2.58 -5.88 9.97
N THR A 84 -2.94 -6.58 8.90
CA THR A 84 -3.63 -7.86 8.97
C THR A 84 -2.77 -8.91 8.31
N THR A 85 -2.57 -10.04 9.00
CA THR A 85 -1.81 -11.17 8.47
C THR A 85 -2.71 -12.41 8.43
N SER A 86 -2.75 -13.06 7.28
CA SER A 86 -3.48 -14.32 7.06
C SER A 86 -2.70 -15.20 6.11
N VAL A 87 -2.45 -16.45 6.53
CA VAL A 87 -1.77 -17.48 5.70
C VAL A 87 -0.47 -16.98 5.07
N GLY A 88 0.37 -16.25 5.84
CA GLY A 88 1.65 -15.71 5.37
C GLY A 88 1.56 -14.44 4.51
N ILE A 89 0.35 -13.98 4.22
CA ILE A 89 0.11 -12.71 3.53
C ILE A 89 -0.13 -11.63 4.57
N SER A 90 0.67 -10.57 4.54
CA SER A 90 0.48 -9.38 5.37
C SER A 90 0.08 -8.19 4.51
N VAL A 91 -1.01 -7.54 4.91
CA VAL A 91 -1.48 -6.30 4.31
C VAL A 91 -1.50 -5.23 5.38
N SER A 92 -0.83 -4.11 5.14
CA SER A 92 -0.87 -2.93 6.00
C SER A 92 -1.60 -1.82 5.30
N THR A 93 -2.52 -1.19 6.02
CA THR A 93 -3.19 0.04 5.58
C THR A 93 -2.82 1.15 6.53
N THR A 94 -2.35 2.28 6.02
CA THR A 94 -2.07 3.49 6.80
C THR A 94 -2.93 4.61 6.28
N VAL A 95 -3.72 5.21 7.16
CA VAL A 95 -4.52 6.41 6.85
C VAL A 95 -3.80 7.62 7.43
N TRP A 96 -3.35 8.52 6.57
CA TRP A 96 -2.72 9.79 6.93
C TRP A 96 -3.75 10.90 6.97
N TYR A 97 -3.66 11.77 7.98
CA TYR A 97 -4.57 12.87 8.27
C TYR A 97 -3.84 14.22 8.16
N TYR A 98 -4.54 15.24 7.67
CA TYR A 98 -3.97 16.55 7.36
C TYR A 98 -4.84 17.69 7.90
N SER A 99 -5.42 17.53 9.09
CA SER A 99 -6.33 18.53 9.65
C SER A 99 -5.62 19.84 10.02
N GLY A 100 -4.36 19.75 10.44
CA GLY A 100 -3.58 20.88 10.95
C GLY A 100 -4.10 21.40 12.30
N VAL A 101 -4.95 20.66 13.01
CA VAL A 101 -5.57 21.06 14.28
C VAL A 101 -5.19 20.07 15.39
N ALA A 102 -4.49 20.55 16.41
CA ALA A 102 -3.95 19.71 17.49
C ALA A 102 -5.01 18.88 18.23
N ASP A 103 -6.17 19.44 18.51
CA ASP A 103 -7.27 18.73 19.21
C ASP A 103 -7.81 17.54 18.38
N THR A 104 -7.71 17.63 17.06
CA THR A 104 -8.09 16.55 16.14
C THR A 104 -7.09 15.39 16.22
N VAL A 105 -5.79 15.68 16.38
CA VAL A 105 -4.72 14.67 16.51
C VAL A 105 -4.97 13.74 17.69
N ASP A 106 -5.35 14.27 18.86
CA ASP A 106 -5.64 13.46 20.05
C ASP A 106 -6.83 12.53 19.82
N THR A 107 -7.87 13.03 19.15
CA THR A 107 -9.05 12.25 18.79
C THR A 107 -8.72 11.15 17.82
N GLU A 108 -7.95 11.45 16.77
CA GLU A 108 -7.51 10.49 15.74
C GLU A 108 -6.59 9.41 16.33
N THR A 109 -5.65 9.80 17.20
CA THR A 109 -4.76 8.88 17.92
C THR A 109 -5.54 7.90 18.80
N SER A 110 -6.50 8.41 19.55
CA SER A 110 -7.35 7.60 20.42
C SER A 110 -8.23 6.64 19.62
N SER A 111 -8.84 7.11 18.54
CA SER A 111 -9.64 6.30 17.63
C SER A 111 -8.80 5.22 16.94
N CYS A 112 -7.57 5.53 16.53
CA CYS A 112 -6.64 4.58 15.96
C CYS A 112 -6.36 3.42 16.93
N ALA A 113 -6.02 3.73 18.17
CA ALA A 113 -5.75 2.73 19.20
C ALA A 113 -6.97 1.85 19.50
N GLN A 114 -8.17 2.45 19.61
CA GLN A 114 -9.42 1.72 19.85
C GLN A 114 -9.75 0.73 18.72
N ASN A 115 -9.34 1.03 17.49
CA ASN A 115 -9.53 0.17 16.32
C ASN A 115 -8.37 -0.81 16.10
N GLY A 116 -7.46 -0.97 17.06
CA GLY A 116 -6.33 -1.89 17.00
C GLY A 116 -5.22 -1.44 16.02
N GLY A 117 -5.16 -0.16 15.72
CA GLY A 117 -4.10 0.46 14.93
C GLY A 117 -2.93 0.96 15.77
N THR A 118 -1.87 1.33 15.09
CA THR A 118 -0.69 2.01 15.67
C THR A 118 -0.58 3.40 15.06
N TRP A 119 -0.48 4.41 15.90
CA TRP A 119 -0.28 5.78 15.47
C TRP A 119 1.17 6.01 15.05
N LEU A 120 1.37 6.63 13.89
CA LEU A 120 2.66 7.01 13.34
C LEU A 120 2.76 8.54 13.32
N SER A 121 3.89 9.06 13.81
CA SER A 121 4.23 10.48 13.60
C SER A 121 4.66 10.71 12.15
N PRO A 122 4.43 11.93 11.59
CA PRO A 122 4.86 12.29 10.24
C PRO A 122 6.36 12.20 10.06
#